data_2ae1cff5e581b211fcb2925e51428f35
#
_entry.id   2ae1cff5e581b211fcb2925e51428f35
#
_cell.length_a   1.000
_cell.length_b   1.000
_cell.length_c   1.000
_cell.angle_alpha   90.00
_cell.angle_beta   90.00
_cell.angle_gamma   90.00
#
_symmetry.space_group_name_H-M   'P 1'
#
loop_
_entity.id
_entity.type
_entity.pdbx_description
1 polymer ?
#
loop_
_entity_poly.entity_id
_entity_poly.type
_entity_poly.pdbx_seq_one_letter_code
_entity_poly.pdbx_strand_id
1 'polypeptide(L)'
;MTGVQTCALPISIIILALLYAFKNTSFLIRSLSTIGFIIFFYLVDHLFDLDFNEKHYAFSLIIAFSSFLLSPLYFIYPQYDKVQHLLIPMMYCSIIFHMISHLKLHMKWKITFIFFIVVGSLSLFELGEYSLDYFFDFKLQGVFLRDLQGLEKFNIIMDRIDDTMIDIAIGVIGTMYYIGMTTLWYYRNKRQERRVL
;
A
#
# COMPACT_ATOMS: atom_id res chain seq x y z
N MET A 1 -22.92 10.29 -5.81
CA MET A 1 -21.52 10.72 -5.56
C MET A 1 -21.32 10.73 -4.05
N THR A 2 -20.49 9.83 -3.55
CA THR A 2 -20.21 9.71 -2.11
C THR A 2 -19.33 10.87 -1.64
N GLY A 3 -19.43 11.27 -0.36
CA GLY A 3 -18.70 12.43 0.19
C GLY A 3 -17.16 12.35 0.05
N VAL A 4 -16.59 11.15 -0.13
CA VAL A 4 -15.15 10.93 -0.34
C VAL A 4 -14.71 11.30 -1.76
N GLN A 5 -15.60 11.13 -2.75
CA GLN A 5 -15.32 11.60 -4.12
C GLN A 5 -15.18 13.12 -4.17
N THR A 6 -15.91 13.84 -3.35
CA THR A 6 -15.80 15.30 -3.26
C THR A 6 -14.54 15.78 -2.52
N CYS A 7 -13.91 14.93 -1.69
CA CYS A 7 -12.66 15.28 -0.97
C CYS A 7 -11.40 15.02 -1.79
N ALA A 8 -11.37 14.07 -2.73
CA ALA A 8 -10.18 13.76 -3.51
C ALA A 8 -9.76 14.91 -4.45
N LEU A 9 -10.73 15.61 -5.04
CA LEU A 9 -10.46 16.75 -5.92
C LEU A 9 -9.77 17.93 -5.18
N PRO A 10 -10.25 18.40 -4.03
CA PRO A 10 -9.54 19.44 -3.27
C PRO A 10 -8.15 19.00 -2.78
N ILE A 11 -7.98 17.75 -2.39
CA ILE A 11 -6.65 17.22 -2.02
C ILE A 11 -5.70 17.28 -3.20
N SER A 12 -6.14 16.86 -4.40
CA SER A 12 -5.33 16.93 -5.61
C SER A 12 -4.94 18.37 -5.97
N ILE A 13 -5.86 19.33 -5.81
CA ILE A 13 -5.60 20.75 -6.04
C ILE A 13 -4.58 21.30 -5.04
N ILE A 14 -4.69 20.94 -3.75
CA ILE A 14 -3.71 21.33 -2.73
C ILE A 14 -2.32 20.78 -3.05
N ILE A 15 -2.22 19.52 -3.45
CA ILE A 15 -0.96 18.91 -3.88
C ILE A 15 -0.37 19.65 -5.07
N LEU A 16 -1.17 19.98 -6.09
CA LEU A 16 -0.73 20.76 -7.25
C LEU A 16 -0.28 22.17 -6.89
N ALA A 17 -0.97 22.85 -5.97
CA ALA A 17 -0.58 24.16 -5.48
C ALA A 17 0.76 24.13 -4.71
N LEU A 18 0.96 23.10 -3.88
CA LEU A 18 2.24 22.87 -3.19
C LEU A 18 3.35 22.57 -4.19
N LEU A 19 3.08 21.80 -5.25
CA LEU A 19 4.00 21.55 -6.35
C LEU A 19 4.51 22.83 -7.00
N TYR A 20 3.59 23.71 -7.34
CA TYR A 20 3.91 24.98 -7.96
C TYR A 20 4.74 25.87 -7.03
N ALA A 21 4.41 25.88 -5.73
CA ALA A 21 5.10 26.69 -4.73
C ALA A 21 6.55 26.25 -4.49
N PHE A 22 6.83 24.94 -4.48
CA PHE A 22 8.14 24.43 -4.09
C PHE A 22 9.14 24.24 -5.24
N LYS A 23 8.70 24.27 -6.52
CA LYS A 23 9.54 24.12 -7.72
C LYS A 23 10.59 22.98 -7.65
N ASN A 24 10.31 21.95 -6.86
CA ASN A 24 11.22 20.84 -6.63
C ASN A 24 10.81 19.65 -7.51
N THR A 25 11.66 19.26 -8.46
CA THR A 25 11.39 18.20 -9.42
C THR A 25 11.09 16.85 -8.72
N SER A 26 11.82 16.53 -7.65
CA SER A 26 11.60 15.30 -6.88
C SER A 26 10.23 15.31 -6.19
N PHE A 27 9.82 16.45 -5.67
CA PHE A 27 8.48 16.62 -5.08
C PHE A 27 7.40 16.54 -6.17
N LEU A 28 7.67 17.07 -7.38
CA LEU A 28 6.77 16.99 -8.53
C LEU A 28 6.47 15.52 -8.89
N ILE A 29 7.51 14.72 -9.08
CA ILE A 29 7.36 13.31 -9.45
C ILE A 29 6.53 12.55 -8.40
N ARG A 30 6.85 12.70 -7.12
CA ARG A 30 6.14 12.05 -6.02
C ARG A 30 4.65 12.43 -5.98
N SER A 31 4.36 13.69 -6.17
CA SER A 31 2.98 14.17 -6.16
C SER A 31 2.21 13.71 -7.39
N LEU A 32 2.84 13.68 -8.57
CA LEU A 32 2.22 13.11 -9.77
C LEU A 32 1.95 11.62 -9.61
N SER A 33 2.88 10.87 -8.99
CA SER A 33 2.68 9.44 -8.68
C SER A 33 1.52 9.25 -7.69
N THR A 34 1.44 10.08 -6.65
CA THR A 34 0.32 10.04 -5.68
C THR A 34 -1.02 10.30 -6.37
N ILE A 35 -1.10 11.36 -7.19
CA ILE A 35 -2.32 11.70 -7.94
C ILE A 35 -2.66 10.59 -8.94
N GLY A 36 -1.66 10.09 -9.67
CA GLY A 36 -1.82 9.02 -10.65
C GLY A 36 -2.37 7.75 -10.01
N PHE A 37 -1.87 7.36 -8.83
CA PHE A 37 -2.39 6.21 -8.09
C PHE A 37 -3.85 6.41 -7.66
N ILE A 38 -4.20 7.59 -7.17
CA ILE A 38 -5.58 7.91 -6.77
C ILE A 38 -6.51 7.86 -7.98
N ILE A 39 -6.11 8.46 -9.11
CA ILE A 39 -6.88 8.40 -10.36
C ILE A 39 -7.03 6.95 -10.82
N PHE A 40 -5.95 6.17 -10.79
CA PHE A 40 -6.00 4.75 -11.14
C PHE A 40 -7.00 3.98 -10.29
N PHE A 41 -7.00 4.20 -8.96
CA PHE A 41 -7.95 3.56 -8.05
C PHE A 41 -9.41 3.91 -8.40
N TYR A 42 -9.67 5.18 -8.72
CA TYR A 42 -10.98 5.64 -9.20
C TYR A 42 -11.40 5.00 -10.52
N LEU A 43 -10.46 4.89 -11.46
CA LEU A 43 -10.72 4.24 -12.75
C LEU A 43 -11.06 2.77 -12.57
N VAL A 44 -10.34 2.07 -11.68
CA VAL A 44 -10.61 0.66 -11.36
C VAL A 44 -12.02 0.51 -10.77
N ASP A 45 -12.38 1.36 -9.79
CA ASP A 45 -13.72 1.35 -9.22
C ASP A 45 -14.81 1.56 -10.28
N HIS A 46 -14.63 2.57 -11.12
CA HIS A 46 -15.60 2.92 -12.16
C HIS A 46 -15.71 1.89 -13.28
N LEU A 47 -14.56 1.35 -13.76
CA LEU A 47 -14.54 0.40 -14.89
C LEU A 47 -15.07 -0.98 -14.52
N PHE A 48 -14.86 -1.40 -13.27
CA PHE A 48 -15.27 -2.72 -12.79
C PHE A 48 -16.54 -2.70 -11.91
N ASP A 49 -17.12 -1.51 -11.71
CA ASP A 49 -18.34 -1.31 -10.90
C ASP A 49 -18.23 -1.98 -9.52
N LEU A 50 -17.09 -1.71 -8.84
CA LEU A 50 -16.73 -2.40 -7.60
C LEU A 50 -17.44 -1.84 -6.38
N ASP A 51 -17.98 -0.63 -6.49
CA ASP A 51 -18.76 0.06 -5.45
C ASP A 51 -17.99 0.15 -4.11
N PHE A 52 -16.75 0.62 -4.17
CA PHE A 52 -15.91 0.79 -3.00
C PHE A 52 -16.50 1.78 -2.00
N ASN A 53 -16.47 1.42 -0.73
CA ASN A 53 -16.91 2.30 0.35
C ASN A 53 -15.81 3.27 0.80
N GLU A 54 -16.17 4.25 1.63
CA GLU A 54 -15.26 5.30 2.14
C GLU A 54 -13.98 4.75 2.78
N LYS A 55 -14.07 3.61 3.47
CA LYS A 55 -12.91 2.95 4.09
C LYS A 55 -11.86 2.55 3.05
N HIS A 56 -12.26 2.02 1.89
CA HIS A 56 -11.32 1.59 0.85
C HIS A 56 -10.67 2.79 0.16
N TYR A 57 -11.41 3.88 -0.04
CA TYR A 57 -10.84 5.14 -0.49
C TYR A 57 -9.84 5.73 0.52
N ALA A 58 -10.15 5.67 1.83
CA ALA A 58 -9.22 6.09 2.87
C ALA A 58 -7.94 5.24 2.86
N PHE A 59 -8.05 3.91 2.69
CA PHE A 59 -6.88 3.03 2.58
C PHE A 59 -6.05 3.35 1.33
N SER A 60 -6.69 3.55 0.18
CA SER A 60 -6.02 3.96 -1.05
C SER A 60 -5.26 5.28 -0.88
N LEU A 61 -5.85 6.27 -0.20
CA LEU A 61 -5.20 7.53 0.12
C LEU A 61 -3.99 7.33 1.04
N ILE A 62 -4.12 6.55 2.11
CA ILE A 62 -3.03 6.27 3.05
C ILE A 62 -1.88 5.58 2.31
N ILE A 63 -2.17 4.58 1.48
CA ILE A 63 -1.17 3.88 0.66
C ILE A 63 -0.47 4.88 -0.26
N ALA A 64 -1.20 5.69 -1.02
CA ALA A 64 -0.62 6.65 -1.96
C ALA A 64 0.26 7.69 -1.27
N PHE A 65 -0.21 8.26 -0.16
CA PHE A 65 0.56 9.26 0.60
C PHE A 65 1.82 8.66 1.23
N SER A 66 1.70 7.52 1.90
CA SER A 66 2.84 6.90 2.55
C SER A 66 3.87 6.41 1.53
N SER A 67 3.47 5.73 0.45
CA SER A 67 4.42 5.15 -0.51
C SER A 67 5.07 6.19 -1.42
N PHE A 68 4.35 7.24 -1.83
CA PHE A 68 4.91 8.21 -2.79
C PHE A 68 5.28 9.53 -2.14
N LEU A 69 4.35 10.22 -1.49
CA LEU A 69 4.59 11.58 -1.00
C LEU A 69 5.58 11.62 0.16
N LEU A 70 5.46 10.68 1.09
CA LEU A 70 6.32 10.55 2.27
C LEU A 70 7.54 9.67 2.04
N SER A 71 7.81 9.24 0.80
CA SER A 71 8.98 8.41 0.47
C SER A 71 10.34 8.93 0.97
N PRO A 72 10.62 10.25 1.14
CA PRO A 72 11.87 10.69 1.74
C PRO A 72 12.11 10.17 3.16
N LEU A 73 11.06 9.74 3.87
CA LEU A 73 11.18 9.16 5.20
C LEU A 73 11.98 7.85 5.21
N TYR A 74 12.04 7.12 4.08
CA TYR A 74 12.90 5.94 3.91
C TYR A 74 14.38 6.24 4.25
N PHE A 75 14.85 7.43 3.89
CA PHE A 75 16.23 7.83 4.09
C PHE A 75 16.51 8.46 5.46
N ILE A 76 15.48 8.64 6.29
CA ILE A 76 15.57 9.26 7.60
C ILE A 76 15.29 8.26 8.72
N TYR A 77 14.29 7.40 8.51
CA TYR A 77 13.81 6.43 9.51
C TYR A 77 13.91 5.01 8.94
N PRO A 78 14.90 4.20 9.36
CA PRO A 78 15.10 2.85 8.83
C PRO A 78 13.89 1.92 8.97
N GLN A 79 13.07 2.16 10.00
CA GLN A 79 11.87 1.35 10.28
C GLN A 79 10.65 1.76 9.45
N TYR A 80 10.72 2.90 8.74
CA TYR A 80 9.57 3.41 7.98
C TYR A 80 9.08 2.41 6.94
N ASP A 81 10.01 1.85 6.20
CA ASP A 81 9.77 0.83 5.21
C ASP A 81 9.10 -0.42 5.82
N LYS A 82 9.67 -0.97 6.89
CA LYS A 82 9.13 -2.15 7.58
C LYS A 82 7.69 -1.95 8.09
N VAL A 83 7.39 -0.74 8.58
CA VAL A 83 6.01 -0.38 8.97
C VAL A 83 5.07 -0.39 7.77
N GLN A 84 5.52 0.09 6.61
CA GLN A 84 4.72 0.05 5.39
C GLN A 84 4.49 -1.38 4.91
N HIS A 85 5.53 -2.22 4.86
CA HIS A 85 5.43 -3.63 4.50
C HIS A 85 4.54 -4.44 5.45
N LEU A 86 4.30 -3.97 6.69
CA LEU A 86 3.31 -4.56 7.59
C LEU A 86 1.89 -4.06 7.31
N LEU A 87 1.70 -2.74 7.21
CA LEU A 87 0.37 -2.12 7.21
C LEU A 87 -0.29 -2.08 5.83
N ILE A 88 0.48 -1.84 4.77
CA ILE A 88 -0.06 -1.75 3.40
C ILE A 88 -0.71 -3.07 2.97
N PRO A 89 -0.09 -4.25 3.16
CA PRO A 89 -0.74 -5.52 2.85
C PRO A 89 -2.04 -5.76 3.60
N MET A 90 -2.13 -5.31 4.86
CA MET A 90 -3.38 -5.42 5.64
C MET A 90 -4.51 -4.57 5.03
N MET A 91 -4.21 -3.33 4.63
CA MET A 91 -5.17 -2.46 3.94
C MET A 91 -5.54 -3.02 2.57
N TYR A 92 -4.55 -3.52 1.83
CA TYR A 92 -4.73 -4.14 0.53
C TYR A 92 -5.58 -5.41 0.61
N CYS A 93 -5.37 -6.26 1.62
CA CYS A 93 -6.26 -7.40 1.91
C CYS A 93 -7.73 -6.96 2.05
N SER A 94 -8.01 -5.84 2.71
CA SER A 94 -9.38 -5.33 2.85
C SER A 94 -9.99 -4.93 1.50
N ILE A 95 -9.20 -4.30 0.64
CA ILE A 95 -9.62 -3.93 -0.72
C ILE A 95 -9.93 -5.19 -1.55
N ILE A 96 -8.99 -6.14 -1.58
CA ILE A 96 -9.17 -7.39 -2.30
C ILE A 96 -10.33 -8.22 -1.74
N PHE A 97 -10.51 -8.24 -0.40
CA PHE A 97 -11.65 -8.92 0.21
C PHE A 97 -12.98 -8.34 -0.27
N HIS A 98 -13.08 -7.01 -0.36
CA HIS A 98 -14.27 -6.35 -0.91
C HIS A 98 -14.53 -6.80 -2.35
N MET A 99 -13.54 -6.72 -3.23
CA MET A 99 -13.65 -7.16 -4.63
C MET A 99 -14.12 -8.62 -4.77
N ILE A 100 -13.53 -9.53 -3.97
CA ILE A 100 -13.86 -10.96 -4.00
C ILE A 100 -15.20 -11.25 -3.28
N SER A 101 -15.67 -10.36 -2.41
CA SER A 101 -16.91 -10.58 -1.65
C SER A 101 -18.16 -10.70 -2.54
N HIS A 102 -18.14 -10.04 -3.70
CA HIS A 102 -19.21 -10.13 -4.72
C HIS A 102 -19.26 -11.50 -5.42
N LEU A 103 -18.16 -12.28 -5.35
CA LEU A 103 -18.13 -13.62 -5.92
C LEU A 103 -18.86 -14.62 -5.01
N LYS A 104 -19.66 -15.51 -5.60
CA LYS A 104 -20.37 -16.60 -4.87
C LYS A 104 -19.40 -17.72 -4.47
N LEU A 105 -18.37 -17.38 -3.69
CA LEU A 105 -17.36 -18.32 -3.22
C LEU A 105 -17.50 -18.61 -1.73
N HIS A 106 -17.18 -19.83 -1.32
CA HIS A 106 -17.03 -20.16 0.10
C HIS A 106 -15.91 -19.35 0.73
N MET A 107 -16.07 -18.97 2.01
CA MET A 107 -15.09 -18.17 2.76
C MET A 107 -13.66 -18.71 2.67
N LYS A 108 -13.49 -20.04 2.69
CA LYS A 108 -12.17 -20.68 2.53
C LYS A 108 -11.46 -20.25 1.24
N TRP A 109 -12.18 -20.26 0.11
CA TRP A 109 -11.63 -19.85 -1.18
C TRP A 109 -11.34 -18.35 -1.23
N LYS A 110 -12.22 -17.53 -0.66
CA LYS A 110 -11.98 -16.08 -0.57
C LYS A 110 -10.67 -15.78 0.14
N ILE A 111 -10.44 -16.41 1.30
CA ILE A 111 -9.21 -16.26 2.08
C ILE A 111 -7.98 -16.74 1.29
N THR A 112 -8.09 -17.89 0.62
CA THR A 112 -7.00 -18.43 -0.20
C THR A 112 -6.63 -17.48 -1.34
N PHE A 113 -7.61 -16.94 -2.05
CA PHE A 113 -7.35 -15.98 -3.13
C PHE A 113 -6.71 -14.68 -2.60
N ILE A 114 -7.20 -14.15 -1.47
CA ILE A 114 -6.60 -12.96 -0.85
C ILE A 114 -5.13 -13.21 -0.54
N PHE A 115 -4.83 -14.34 0.11
CA PHE A 115 -3.45 -14.68 0.46
C PHE A 115 -2.54 -14.68 -0.77
N PHE A 116 -2.89 -15.44 -1.81
CA PHE A 116 -2.04 -15.56 -2.99
C PHE A 116 -1.97 -14.26 -3.80
N ILE A 117 -3.06 -13.50 -3.92
CA ILE A 117 -3.05 -12.21 -4.63
C ILE A 117 -2.14 -11.23 -3.90
N VAL A 118 -2.27 -11.11 -2.58
CA VAL A 118 -1.50 -10.12 -1.81
C VAL A 118 -0.02 -10.51 -1.76
N VAL A 119 0.31 -11.77 -1.47
CA VAL A 119 1.70 -12.25 -1.46
C VAL A 119 2.33 -12.17 -2.85
N GLY A 120 1.58 -12.53 -3.90
CA GLY A 120 2.04 -12.35 -5.28
C GLY A 120 2.30 -10.88 -5.64
N SER A 121 1.42 -9.97 -5.20
CA SER A 121 1.61 -8.53 -5.41
C SER A 121 2.82 -7.99 -4.66
N LEU A 122 3.09 -8.44 -3.43
CA LEU A 122 4.30 -8.10 -2.69
C LEU A 122 5.55 -8.54 -3.44
N SER A 123 5.58 -9.78 -3.91
CA SER A 123 6.73 -10.30 -4.66
C SER A 123 6.97 -9.54 -5.98
N LEU A 124 5.88 -9.14 -6.66
CA LEU A 124 5.97 -8.32 -7.86
C LEU A 124 6.45 -6.90 -7.56
N PHE A 125 6.08 -6.36 -6.41
CA PHE A 125 6.54 -5.05 -5.95
C PHE A 125 8.05 -5.06 -5.72
N GLU A 126 8.56 -6.04 -4.96
CA GLU A 126 10.00 -6.24 -4.73
C GLU A 126 10.79 -6.44 -6.03
N LEU A 127 10.22 -7.21 -6.97
CA LEU A 127 10.81 -7.37 -8.30
C LEU A 127 10.84 -6.05 -9.08
N GLY A 128 9.82 -5.22 -8.90
CA GLY A 128 9.76 -3.87 -9.46
C GLY A 128 10.86 -2.97 -8.89
N GLU A 129 11.06 -2.97 -7.57
CA GLU A 129 12.15 -2.24 -6.91
C GLU A 129 13.53 -2.71 -7.38
N TYR A 130 13.73 -4.02 -7.46
CA TYR A 130 14.96 -4.59 -8.03
C TYR A 130 15.21 -4.09 -9.44
N SER A 131 14.19 -4.10 -10.30
CA SER A 131 14.33 -3.66 -11.69
C SER A 131 14.66 -2.17 -11.78
N LEU A 132 14.00 -1.34 -10.99
CA LEU A 132 14.24 0.11 -10.95
C LEU A 132 15.65 0.41 -10.42
N ASP A 133 16.12 -0.31 -9.41
CA ASP A 133 17.48 -0.17 -8.90
C ASP A 133 18.52 -0.64 -9.92
N TYR A 134 18.25 -1.73 -10.64
CA TYR A 134 19.16 -2.26 -11.64
C TYR A 134 19.35 -1.29 -12.83
N PHE A 135 18.25 -0.66 -13.30
CA PHE A 135 18.31 0.21 -14.47
C PHE A 135 18.62 1.67 -14.13
N PHE A 136 18.21 2.16 -12.95
CA PHE A 136 18.23 3.59 -12.63
C PHE A 136 18.95 3.95 -11.32
N ASP A 137 19.42 2.96 -10.55
CA ASP A 137 20.09 3.15 -9.23
C ASP A 137 19.28 4.04 -8.26
N PHE A 138 17.97 3.80 -8.16
CA PHE A 138 17.08 4.59 -7.30
C PHE A 138 17.25 4.30 -5.80
N LYS A 139 17.99 3.25 -5.44
CA LYS A 139 18.23 2.81 -4.04
C LYS A 139 16.92 2.50 -3.31
N LEU A 140 16.02 1.79 -3.99
CA LEU A 140 14.75 1.32 -3.44
C LEU A 140 14.94 0.08 -2.58
N GLN A 141 15.84 -0.83 -3.01
CA GLN A 141 16.21 -2.01 -2.25
C GLN A 141 17.38 -1.70 -1.31
N GLY A 142 17.31 -2.21 -0.09
CA GLY A 142 18.28 -1.98 0.96
C GLY A 142 17.97 -0.75 1.81
N VAL A 143 18.41 -0.77 3.06
CA VAL A 143 18.19 0.35 3.97
C VAL A 143 19.36 1.31 3.90
N PHE A 144 19.11 2.48 3.36
CA PHE A 144 20.09 3.55 3.19
C PHE A 144 19.73 4.74 4.08
N LEU A 145 20.60 5.13 5.02
CA LEU A 145 20.45 6.39 5.75
C LEU A 145 21.21 7.50 5.06
N ARG A 146 20.55 8.62 4.86
CA ARG A 146 21.17 9.83 4.35
C ARG A 146 22.05 10.45 5.45
N ASP A 147 23.30 10.77 5.12
CA ASP A 147 24.14 11.54 6.01
C ASP A 147 23.60 12.96 6.14
N LEU A 148 23.25 13.33 7.36
CA LEU A 148 22.72 14.67 7.69
C LEU A 148 23.82 15.75 7.65
N GLN A 149 25.09 15.39 7.49
CA GLN A 149 26.22 16.32 7.45
C GLN A 149 26.54 16.87 6.05
N GLY A 150 25.64 16.68 5.08
CA GLY A 150 25.72 17.33 3.78
C GLY A 150 26.63 16.66 2.75
N LEU A 151 27.27 15.55 3.08
CA LEU A 151 27.93 14.68 2.13
C LEU A 151 26.87 13.73 1.54
N GLU A 152 26.79 13.60 0.22
CA GLU A 152 25.87 12.68 -0.47
C GLU A 152 26.26 11.20 -0.28
N LYS A 153 26.63 10.84 0.95
CA LYS A 153 26.98 9.49 1.33
C LYS A 153 25.80 8.84 2.03
N PHE A 154 25.34 7.74 1.47
CA PHE A 154 24.37 6.87 2.12
C PHE A 154 25.11 5.78 2.90
N ASN A 155 24.84 5.67 4.19
CA ASN A 155 25.29 4.54 4.98
C ASN A 155 24.33 3.37 4.75
N ILE A 156 24.85 2.24 4.26
CA ILE A 156 24.10 1.00 4.09
C ILE A 156 23.93 0.37 5.47
N ILE A 157 22.69 0.23 5.93
CA ILE A 157 22.34 -0.44 7.20
C ILE A 157 21.96 -1.89 6.95
N MET A 158 21.30 -2.16 5.81
CA MET A 158 20.87 -3.49 5.41
C MET A 158 21.14 -3.66 3.93
N ASP A 159 21.65 -4.82 3.54
CA ASP A 159 21.86 -5.11 2.12
C ASP A 159 20.55 -5.40 1.40
N ARG A 160 20.61 -5.40 0.05
CA ARG A 160 19.42 -5.49 -0.81
C ARG A 160 18.66 -6.81 -0.64
N ILE A 161 19.37 -7.91 -0.47
CA ILE A 161 18.75 -9.25 -0.37
C ILE A 161 18.06 -9.43 0.96
N ASP A 162 18.75 -9.06 2.05
CA ASP A 162 18.17 -9.14 3.39
C ASP A 162 16.95 -8.24 3.53
N ASP A 163 16.99 -7.05 2.96
CA ASP A 163 15.89 -6.09 2.93
C ASP A 163 14.66 -6.70 2.25
N THR A 164 14.80 -7.11 1.00
CA THR A 164 13.72 -7.76 0.22
C THR A 164 13.13 -8.97 0.96
N MET A 165 13.96 -9.83 1.54
CA MET A 165 13.46 -11.01 2.25
C MET A 165 12.69 -10.66 3.52
N ILE A 166 13.15 -9.67 4.26
CA ILE A 166 12.47 -9.18 5.47
C ILE A 166 11.15 -8.51 5.09
N ASP A 167 11.10 -7.74 4.02
CA ASP A 167 9.91 -7.03 3.57
C ASP A 167 8.81 -7.98 3.11
N ILE A 168 9.18 -9.00 2.34
CA ILE A 168 8.25 -10.08 2.00
C ILE A 168 7.76 -10.79 3.27
N ALA A 169 8.64 -11.13 4.21
CA ALA A 169 8.27 -11.82 5.44
C ALA A 169 7.31 -10.98 6.30
N ILE A 170 7.60 -9.70 6.49
CA ILE A 170 6.73 -8.77 7.24
C ILE A 170 5.38 -8.60 6.52
N GLY A 171 5.38 -8.48 5.20
CA GLY A 171 4.17 -8.39 4.39
C GLY A 171 3.28 -9.63 4.49
N VAL A 172 3.90 -10.83 4.50
CA VAL A 172 3.18 -12.09 4.76
C VAL A 172 2.58 -12.11 6.16
N ILE A 173 3.32 -11.65 7.18
CA ILE A 173 2.80 -11.55 8.56
C ILE A 173 1.58 -10.62 8.62
N GLY A 174 1.65 -9.43 8.02
CA GLY A 174 0.52 -8.50 7.92
C GLY A 174 -0.70 -9.12 7.24
N THR A 175 -0.46 -9.81 6.12
CA THR A 175 -1.50 -10.55 5.37
C THR A 175 -2.16 -11.62 6.25
N MET A 176 -1.36 -12.46 6.91
CA MET A 176 -1.86 -13.53 7.80
C MET A 176 -2.62 -12.97 8.99
N TYR A 177 -2.17 -11.86 9.56
CA TYR A 177 -2.90 -11.19 10.64
C TYR A 177 -4.30 -10.75 10.19
N TYR A 178 -4.41 -10.08 9.04
CA TYR A 178 -5.70 -9.68 8.48
C TYR A 178 -6.62 -10.88 8.23
N ILE A 179 -6.11 -11.92 7.60
CA ILE A 179 -6.85 -13.15 7.32
C ILE A 179 -7.33 -13.80 8.62
N GLY A 180 -6.47 -13.91 9.62
CA GLY A 180 -6.81 -14.48 10.92
C GLY A 180 -7.95 -13.72 11.59
N MET A 181 -7.87 -12.40 11.66
CA MET A 181 -8.89 -11.55 12.26
C MET A 181 -10.23 -11.63 11.51
N THR A 182 -10.20 -11.58 10.18
CA THR A 182 -11.39 -11.68 9.33
C THR A 182 -12.07 -13.05 9.48
N THR A 183 -11.27 -14.11 9.54
CA THR A 183 -11.76 -15.50 9.74
C THR A 183 -12.42 -15.67 11.11
N LEU A 184 -11.78 -15.19 12.16
CA LEU A 184 -12.31 -15.25 13.54
C LEU A 184 -13.64 -14.48 13.64
N TRP A 185 -13.68 -13.28 13.07
CA TRP A 185 -14.89 -12.46 13.04
C TRP A 185 -16.04 -13.15 12.30
N TYR A 186 -15.78 -13.74 11.12
CA TYR A 186 -16.77 -14.48 10.35
C TYR A 186 -17.37 -15.66 11.13
N TYR A 187 -16.53 -16.51 11.73
CA TYR A 187 -17.02 -17.67 12.48
C TYR A 187 -17.74 -17.29 13.79
N ARG A 188 -17.32 -16.19 14.43
CA ARG A 188 -17.99 -15.66 15.62
C ARG A 188 -19.42 -15.22 15.30
N ASN A 189 -19.60 -14.46 14.23
CA ASN A 189 -20.92 -13.97 13.80
C ASN A 189 -21.83 -15.14 13.41
N LYS A 190 -21.33 -16.09 12.64
CA LYS A 190 -22.08 -17.29 12.25
C LYS A 190 -22.53 -18.14 13.45
N ARG A 191 -21.75 -18.15 14.55
CA ARG A 191 -22.18 -18.83 15.80
C ARG A 191 -23.29 -18.07 16.49
N GLN A 192 -23.28 -16.75 16.47
CA GLN A 192 -24.34 -15.94 17.09
C GLN A 192 -25.68 -16.13 16.35
N GLU A 193 -25.66 -16.09 15.03
CA GLU A 193 -26.86 -16.33 14.20
C GLU A 193 -27.52 -17.69 14.53
N ARG A 194 -26.73 -18.77 14.71
CA ARG A 194 -27.23 -20.10 15.06
C ARG A 194 -27.79 -20.22 16.48
N ARG A 195 -27.52 -19.28 17.38
CA ARG A 195 -28.04 -19.29 18.75
C ARG A 195 -29.36 -18.53 18.89
N VAL A 196 -29.70 -17.73 17.92
CA VAL A 196 -30.92 -16.89 17.89
C VAL A 196 -32.05 -17.60 17.14
N LEU A 197 -31.73 -18.62 16.35
CA LEU A 197 -32.67 -19.55 15.69
C LEU A 197 -32.96 -20.78 16.58
#